data_d509153c2e4d7f26f6c5ac316460d1ca
#
_entry.id   d509153c2e4d7f26f6c5ac316460d1ca
#
_cell.length_a   1.000
_cell.length_b   1.000
_cell.length_c   1.000
_cell.angle_alpha   90.00
_cell.angle_beta   90.00
_cell.angle_gamma   90.00
#
_symmetry.space_group_name_H-M   'P 1'
#
loop_
_entity.id
_entity.type
_entity.pdbx_description
1 polymer ?
#
loop_
_entity_poly.entity_id
_entity_poly.type
_entity_poly.pdbx_seq_one_letter_code
_entity_poly.pdbx_strand_id
1 'polypeptide(L)'
;MMRRMKILYTLALLLCAACITEEGGPADNREGSRIQVGDTLPHFSVMTADGRFLSRDSLLGKRSVVVFFHTQCTDCQKELPRVDSLYRHFSGQEDFRLICIAREEGGKSIARFWAEKQLAMPYSPQADRSVFSLFAYTNVPRIYISSPDGVVRYLHDDKTMPTFSLLQSQIMSLEQ
;
A
#
# COMPACT_ATOMS: atom_id res chain seq x y z
N MET A 1 62.70 29.86 -28.92
CA MET A 1 62.27 29.56 -27.58
C MET A 1 60.75 29.68 -27.38
N MET A 2 59.97 29.66 -28.48
CA MET A 2 58.51 29.90 -28.47
C MET A 2 57.66 28.68 -28.95
N ARG A 3 58.25 27.52 -29.12
CA ARG A 3 57.56 26.33 -29.70
C ARG A 3 57.18 25.26 -28.67
N ARG A 4 57.68 25.40 -27.44
CA ARG A 4 57.41 24.42 -26.37
C ARG A 4 56.27 24.81 -25.42
N MET A 5 55.73 26.02 -25.53
CA MET A 5 54.73 26.54 -24.62
C MET A 5 53.29 26.32 -25.13
N LYS A 6 53.12 25.95 -26.43
CA LYS A 6 51.80 25.69 -27.03
C LYS A 6 51.28 24.26 -26.82
N ILE A 7 52.14 23.29 -26.39
CA ILE A 7 51.78 21.89 -26.19
C ILE A 7 51.23 21.64 -24.77
N LEU A 8 51.53 22.51 -23.80
CA LEU A 8 51.05 22.37 -22.45
C LEU A 8 49.60 22.88 -22.25
N TYR A 9 49.08 23.72 -23.14
CA TYR A 9 47.71 24.22 -23.00
C TYR A 9 46.65 23.31 -23.66
N THR A 10 47.02 22.37 -24.51
CA THR A 10 46.10 21.43 -25.13
C THR A 10 45.84 20.18 -24.33
N LEU A 11 46.65 19.92 -23.29
CA LEU A 11 46.45 18.73 -22.41
C LEU A 11 45.62 19.02 -21.16
N ALA A 12 45.34 20.29 -20.87
CA ALA A 12 44.55 20.71 -19.70
C ALA A 12 43.04 20.84 -19.96
N LEU A 13 42.59 20.65 -21.20
CA LEU A 13 41.15 20.82 -21.56
C LEU A 13 40.40 19.48 -21.81
N LEU A 14 41.01 18.34 -21.52
CA LEU A 14 40.40 17.00 -21.77
C LEU A 14 39.97 16.26 -20.51
N LEU A 15 39.85 16.92 -19.37
CA LEU A 15 39.58 16.27 -18.08
C LEU A 15 38.29 16.77 -17.39
N CYS A 16 37.35 17.36 -18.10
CA CYS A 16 36.06 17.76 -17.52
C CYS A 16 34.85 17.28 -18.35
N ALA A 17 34.89 16.03 -18.81
CA ALA A 17 33.70 15.33 -19.26
C ALA A 17 33.48 14.10 -18.38
N ALA A 18 33.45 14.27 -17.05
CA ALA A 18 32.73 13.34 -16.21
C ALA A 18 31.26 13.59 -16.48
N CYS A 19 30.70 12.91 -17.47
CA CYS A 19 29.26 12.70 -17.57
C CYS A 19 28.82 12.10 -16.24
N ILE A 20 28.16 12.90 -15.43
CA ILE A 20 27.24 12.40 -14.42
C ILE A 20 26.11 11.78 -15.26
N THR A 21 26.24 10.49 -15.59
CA THR A 21 25.07 9.68 -15.88
C THR A 21 24.34 9.58 -14.55
N GLU A 22 23.35 10.44 -14.35
CA GLU A 22 22.26 10.12 -13.46
C GLU A 22 21.67 8.83 -14.02
N GLU A 23 22.11 7.69 -13.48
CA GLU A 23 21.36 6.46 -13.59
C GLU A 23 20.01 6.77 -12.97
N GLY A 24 19.02 7.01 -13.81
CA GLY A 24 17.63 7.06 -13.42
C GLY A 24 17.32 5.69 -12.83
N GLY A 25 17.50 5.57 -11.52
CA GLY A 25 16.96 4.46 -10.77
C GLY A 25 15.47 4.36 -11.10
N PRO A 26 14.84 3.18 -10.97
CA PRO A 26 13.43 3.02 -11.24
C PRO A 26 12.68 4.15 -10.54
N ALA A 27 11.84 4.86 -11.31
CA ALA A 27 11.11 6.02 -10.83
C ALA A 27 10.53 5.69 -9.46
N ASP A 28 10.94 6.46 -8.45
CA ASP A 28 10.52 6.26 -7.08
C ASP A 28 9.01 6.50 -6.99
N ASN A 29 8.22 5.43 -7.21
CA ASN A 29 6.76 5.43 -7.07
C ASN A 29 6.32 5.58 -5.61
N ARG A 30 7.20 6.09 -4.73
CA ARG A 30 6.95 6.30 -3.30
C ARG A 30 6.02 7.46 -3.01
N GLU A 31 5.37 8.04 -4.02
CA GLU A 31 4.44 9.14 -3.79
C GLU A 31 3.34 8.68 -2.83
N GLY A 32 3.51 9.06 -1.56
CA GLY A 32 2.56 8.81 -0.50
C GLY A 32 2.63 7.45 0.21
N SER A 33 3.41 6.47 -0.25
CA SER A 33 3.61 5.17 0.43
C SER A 33 4.93 5.09 1.18
N ARG A 34 4.90 4.58 2.40
CA ARG A 34 6.09 4.26 3.18
C ARG A 34 6.63 2.87 2.85
N ILE A 35 5.73 1.90 2.62
CA ILE A 35 6.08 0.55 2.19
C ILE A 35 5.66 0.35 0.74
N GLN A 36 6.40 -0.51 0.03
CA GLN A 36 6.28 -0.77 -1.39
C GLN A 36 6.04 -2.25 -1.67
N VAL A 37 5.78 -2.59 -2.91
CA VAL A 37 5.83 -3.99 -3.39
C VAL A 37 7.23 -4.55 -3.16
N GLY A 38 7.31 -5.72 -2.52
CA GLY A 38 8.54 -6.36 -2.08
C GLY A 38 8.88 -6.13 -0.61
N ASP A 39 8.33 -5.10 0.04
CA ASP A 39 8.52 -4.89 1.47
C ASP A 39 7.67 -5.85 2.31
N THR A 40 8.13 -6.13 3.51
CA THR A 40 7.35 -6.86 4.50
C THR A 40 6.35 -5.92 5.18
N LEU A 41 5.13 -6.42 5.44
CA LEU A 41 4.15 -5.69 6.25
C LEU A 41 4.78 -5.23 7.57
N PRO A 42 4.63 -3.96 7.98
CA PRO A 42 5.14 -3.47 9.25
C PRO A 42 4.44 -4.14 10.42
N HIS A 43 5.08 -4.13 11.59
CA HIS A 43 4.42 -4.58 12.82
C HIS A 43 3.32 -3.59 13.19
N PHE A 44 2.10 -4.08 13.27
CA PHE A 44 0.93 -3.35 13.74
C PHE A 44 -0.03 -4.29 14.47
N SER A 45 -0.90 -3.70 15.25
CA SER A 45 -2.04 -4.39 15.86
C SER A 45 -3.22 -3.44 15.98
N VAL A 46 -4.41 -3.96 15.77
CA VAL A 46 -5.66 -3.20 15.80
C VAL A 46 -6.77 -4.00 16.49
N MET A 47 -7.71 -3.30 17.11
CA MET A 47 -8.96 -3.87 17.58
C MET A 47 -10.03 -3.67 16.51
N THR A 48 -10.68 -4.73 16.07
CA THR A 48 -11.81 -4.65 15.14
C THR A 48 -13.08 -4.18 15.86
N ALA A 49 -14.06 -3.70 15.11
CA ALA A 49 -15.31 -3.18 15.69
C ALA A 49 -16.11 -4.24 16.45
N ASP A 50 -15.92 -5.52 16.14
CA ASP A 50 -16.53 -6.66 16.86
C ASP A 50 -15.68 -7.16 18.05
N GLY A 51 -14.63 -6.41 18.43
CA GLY A 51 -13.81 -6.68 19.62
C GLY A 51 -12.71 -7.74 19.43
N ARG A 52 -12.46 -8.19 18.20
CA ARG A 52 -11.35 -9.12 17.92
C ARG A 52 -10.04 -8.37 17.75
N PHE A 53 -8.96 -8.96 18.22
CA PHE A 53 -7.61 -8.42 18.03
C PHE A 53 -7.01 -8.98 16.74
N LEU A 54 -6.46 -8.11 15.90
CA LEU A 54 -5.79 -8.48 14.67
C LEU A 54 -4.41 -7.79 14.63
N SER A 55 -3.38 -8.54 14.36
CA SER A 55 -2.01 -8.05 14.22
C SER A 55 -1.40 -8.52 12.90
N ARG A 56 -0.25 -7.94 12.53
CA ARG A 56 0.56 -8.46 11.43
C ARG A 56 0.77 -9.97 11.54
N ASP A 57 1.11 -10.46 12.73
CA ASP A 57 1.45 -11.88 12.92
C ASP A 57 0.24 -12.81 12.70
N SER A 58 -1.00 -12.30 12.91
CA SER A 58 -2.22 -13.04 12.58
C SER A 58 -2.51 -13.10 11.07
N LEU A 59 -1.80 -12.33 10.27
CA LEU A 59 -1.85 -12.35 8.80
C LEU A 59 -0.82 -13.30 8.19
N LEU A 60 0.23 -13.65 8.91
CA LEU A 60 1.23 -14.61 8.42
C LEU A 60 0.60 -15.98 8.18
N GLY A 61 1.05 -16.67 7.14
CA GLY A 61 0.45 -17.92 6.66
C GLY A 61 -0.86 -17.71 5.89
N LYS A 62 -1.24 -16.45 5.60
CA LYS A 62 -2.48 -16.10 4.91
C LYS A 62 -2.21 -15.16 3.73
N ARG A 63 -2.97 -15.31 2.66
CA ARG A 63 -3.12 -14.26 1.65
C ARG A 63 -3.90 -13.13 2.29
N SER A 64 -3.29 -11.97 2.44
CA SER A 64 -3.88 -10.91 3.26
C SER A 64 -4.12 -9.63 2.48
N VAL A 65 -5.21 -8.95 2.81
CA VAL A 65 -5.57 -7.64 2.25
C VAL A 65 -5.75 -6.65 3.39
N VAL A 66 -4.94 -5.60 3.41
CA VAL A 66 -5.06 -4.48 4.35
C VAL A 66 -5.52 -3.26 3.56
N VAL A 67 -6.65 -2.69 3.96
CA VAL A 67 -7.27 -1.55 3.28
C VAL A 67 -7.34 -0.37 4.22
N PHE A 68 -6.72 0.74 3.85
CA PHE A 68 -6.89 2.00 4.57
C PHE A 68 -7.95 2.87 3.90
N PHE A 69 -8.82 3.46 4.72
CA PHE A 69 -9.97 4.22 4.24
C PHE A 69 -10.35 5.38 5.18
N HIS A 70 -11.23 6.25 4.68
CA HIS A 70 -12.02 7.20 5.47
C HIS A 70 -13.41 7.30 4.83
N THR A 71 -14.49 7.26 5.64
CA THR A 71 -15.87 7.19 5.08
C THR A 71 -16.29 8.46 4.33
N GLN A 72 -15.66 9.61 4.58
CA GLN A 72 -15.92 10.86 3.85
C GLN A 72 -15.06 10.99 2.57
N CYS A 73 -14.14 10.08 2.32
CA CYS A 73 -13.35 10.08 1.10
C CYS A 73 -14.17 9.53 -0.08
N THR A 74 -14.37 10.34 -1.12
CA THR A 74 -15.19 9.97 -2.29
C THR A 74 -14.69 8.71 -2.99
N ASP A 75 -13.38 8.55 -3.13
CA ASP A 75 -12.79 7.38 -3.80
C ASP A 75 -12.87 6.14 -2.90
N CYS A 76 -12.75 6.29 -1.59
CA CYS A 76 -13.03 5.20 -0.65
C CYS A 76 -14.48 4.73 -0.75
N GLN A 77 -15.44 5.64 -0.88
CA GLN A 77 -16.87 5.28 -1.02
C GLN A 77 -17.16 4.47 -2.28
N LYS A 78 -16.38 4.66 -3.35
CA LYS A 78 -16.47 3.89 -4.60
C LYS A 78 -15.75 2.54 -4.48
N GLU A 79 -14.61 2.51 -3.76
CA GLU A 79 -13.76 1.33 -3.68
C GLU A 79 -14.24 0.30 -2.64
N LEU A 80 -14.73 0.74 -1.49
CA LEU A 80 -15.15 -0.15 -0.40
C LEU A 80 -16.19 -1.20 -0.83
N PRO A 81 -17.19 -0.90 -1.68
CA PRO A 81 -18.11 -1.94 -2.18
C PRO A 81 -17.42 -3.01 -3.03
N ARG A 82 -16.37 -2.68 -3.79
CA ARG A 82 -15.58 -3.66 -4.55
C ARG A 82 -14.77 -4.55 -3.63
N VAL A 83 -14.16 -3.95 -2.62
CA VAL A 83 -13.43 -4.67 -1.57
C VAL A 83 -14.37 -5.58 -0.78
N ASP A 84 -15.60 -5.15 -0.50
CA ASP A 84 -16.60 -6.00 0.14
C ASP A 84 -17.01 -7.19 -0.72
N SER A 85 -17.15 -6.99 -2.03
CA SER A 85 -17.40 -8.10 -2.97
C SER A 85 -16.24 -9.10 -2.96
N LEU A 86 -15.00 -8.63 -2.88
CA LEU A 86 -13.81 -9.46 -2.75
C LEU A 86 -13.83 -10.24 -1.43
N TYR A 87 -14.12 -9.56 -0.32
CA TYR A 87 -14.25 -10.20 0.99
C TYR A 87 -15.31 -11.31 0.97
N ARG A 88 -16.49 -11.04 0.45
CA ARG A 88 -17.56 -12.05 0.36
C ARG A 88 -17.15 -13.28 -0.47
N HIS A 89 -16.35 -13.06 -1.51
CA HIS A 89 -15.86 -14.14 -2.37
C HIS A 89 -14.85 -15.06 -1.66
N PHE A 90 -13.95 -14.49 -0.86
CA PHE A 90 -12.83 -15.23 -0.25
C PHE A 90 -13.00 -15.53 1.25
N SER A 91 -13.97 -14.92 1.96
CA SER A 91 -14.09 -14.99 3.42
C SER A 91 -14.30 -16.39 4.00
N GLY A 92 -14.76 -17.35 3.17
CA GLY A 92 -14.87 -18.76 3.55
C GLY A 92 -13.56 -19.55 3.49
N GLN A 93 -12.49 -18.99 2.95
CA GLN A 93 -11.20 -19.65 2.80
C GLN A 93 -10.35 -19.45 4.05
N GLU A 94 -9.78 -20.52 4.60
CA GLU A 94 -9.00 -20.47 5.85
C GLU A 94 -7.69 -19.70 5.69
N ASP A 95 -7.13 -19.68 4.49
CA ASP A 95 -5.87 -19.04 4.13
C ASP A 95 -6.04 -17.58 3.65
N PHE A 96 -7.24 -17.00 3.74
CA PHE A 96 -7.52 -15.62 3.38
C PHE A 96 -7.87 -14.76 4.59
N ARG A 97 -7.34 -13.53 4.61
CA ARG A 97 -7.70 -12.49 5.60
C ARG A 97 -7.83 -11.14 4.93
N LEU A 98 -8.82 -10.36 5.38
CA LEU A 98 -9.02 -8.98 4.97
C LEU A 98 -9.36 -8.13 6.19
N ILE A 99 -8.80 -6.93 6.27
CA ILE A 99 -9.11 -5.92 7.28
C ILE A 99 -9.15 -4.52 6.66
N CYS A 100 -10.20 -3.77 6.97
CA CYS A 100 -10.27 -2.35 6.69
C CYS A 100 -9.88 -1.55 7.92
N ILE A 101 -8.89 -0.66 7.80
CA ILE A 101 -8.37 0.15 8.90
C ILE A 101 -8.67 1.61 8.59
N ALA A 102 -9.39 2.27 9.49
CA ALA A 102 -9.69 3.67 9.31
C ALA A 102 -8.44 4.54 9.45
N ARG A 103 -8.41 5.66 8.74
CA ARG A 103 -7.44 6.72 8.94
C ARG A 103 -8.13 7.90 9.65
N GLU A 104 -7.85 8.10 10.93
CA GLU A 104 -8.39 9.23 11.73
C GLU A 104 -9.94 9.27 11.78
N GLU A 105 -10.58 8.11 11.95
CA GLU A 105 -12.03 8.05 12.02
C GLU A 105 -12.52 7.10 13.12
N GLY A 106 -13.44 7.58 13.93
CA GLY A 106 -14.02 6.85 15.06
C GLY A 106 -15.12 5.88 14.66
N GLY A 107 -15.38 4.88 15.51
CA GLY A 107 -16.26 3.76 15.19
C GLY A 107 -17.72 4.14 14.87
N LYS A 108 -18.26 5.23 15.42
CA LYS A 108 -19.67 5.59 15.25
C LYS A 108 -20.02 6.00 13.81
N SER A 109 -19.19 6.80 13.15
CA SER A 109 -19.37 7.20 11.74
C SER A 109 -19.19 6.00 10.82
N ILE A 110 -18.18 5.16 11.08
CA ILE A 110 -17.89 3.95 10.30
C ILE A 110 -19.05 2.96 10.40
N ALA A 111 -19.55 2.67 11.61
CA ALA A 111 -20.66 1.75 11.82
C ALA A 111 -21.90 2.16 11.03
N ARG A 112 -22.22 3.46 11.03
CA ARG A 112 -23.33 4.00 10.23
C ARG A 112 -23.10 3.77 8.74
N PHE A 113 -21.92 4.09 8.21
CA PHE A 113 -21.58 3.92 6.81
C PHE A 113 -21.62 2.43 6.40
N TRP A 114 -21.07 1.52 7.23
CA TRP A 114 -21.13 0.08 7.00
C TRP A 114 -22.57 -0.44 6.90
N ALA A 115 -23.44 0.02 7.81
CA ALA A 115 -24.86 -0.35 7.78
C ALA A 115 -25.59 0.21 6.55
N GLU A 116 -25.37 1.48 6.21
CA GLU A 116 -25.97 2.14 5.03
C GLU A 116 -25.55 1.47 3.72
N LYS A 117 -24.29 1.05 3.62
CA LYS A 117 -23.72 0.37 2.43
C LYS A 117 -23.82 -1.14 2.48
N GLN A 118 -24.37 -1.71 3.56
CA GLN A 118 -24.48 -3.16 3.79
C GLN A 118 -23.15 -3.92 3.61
N LEU A 119 -22.04 -3.31 4.10
CA LEU A 119 -20.71 -3.91 4.02
C LEU A 119 -20.54 -4.99 5.10
N ALA A 120 -19.94 -6.12 4.73
CA ALA A 120 -19.74 -7.28 5.61
C ALA A 120 -18.28 -7.45 6.09
N MET A 121 -17.33 -6.81 5.41
CA MET A 121 -15.92 -6.93 5.74
C MET A 121 -15.59 -6.36 7.12
N PRO A 122 -14.62 -6.95 7.85
CA PRO A 122 -14.21 -6.45 9.16
C PRO A 122 -13.52 -5.10 9.03
N TYR A 123 -13.74 -4.22 10.01
CA TYR A 123 -13.07 -2.94 10.07
C TYR A 123 -12.56 -2.61 11.49
N SER A 124 -11.55 -1.76 11.53
CA SER A 124 -10.98 -1.23 12.76
C SER A 124 -11.07 0.31 12.76
N PRO A 125 -11.78 0.90 13.70
CA PRO A 125 -11.74 2.35 13.93
C PRO A 125 -10.36 2.76 14.45
N GLN A 126 -9.85 3.92 14.00
CA GLN A 126 -8.62 4.50 14.51
C GLN A 126 -8.84 5.98 14.77
N ALA A 127 -8.59 6.42 16.00
CA ALA A 127 -8.76 7.82 16.37
C ALA A 127 -7.67 8.73 15.77
N ASP A 128 -6.56 8.15 15.35
CA ASP A 128 -5.38 8.85 14.84
C ASP A 128 -4.78 8.14 13.63
N ARG A 129 -3.59 8.58 13.22
CA ARG A 129 -2.85 8.05 12.06
C ARG A 129 -1.76 7.05 12.42
N SER A 130 -1.65 6.63 13.65
CA SER A 130 -0.52 5.84 14.13
C SER A 130 -0.30 4.58 13.28
N VAL A 131 -1.34 3.79 13.06
CA VAL A 131 -1.26 2.58 12.23
C VAL A 131 -1.09 2.94 10.75
N PHE A 132 -1.86 3.90 10.23
CA PHE A 132 -1.74 4.34 8.84
C PHE A 132 -0.31 4.82 8.53
N SER A 133 0.31 5.56 9.43
CA SER A 133 1.66 6.13 9.26
C SER A 133 2.77 5.08 9.19
N LEU A 134 2.50 3.82 9.57
CA LEU A 134 3.43 2.71 9.32
C LEU A 134 3.45 2.30 7.84
N PHE A 135 2.38 2.55 7.09
CA PHE A 135 2.19 2.11 5.71
C PHE A 135 2.34 3.24 4.69
N ALA A 136 1.90 4.45 5.05
CA ALA A 136 1.84 5.55 4.10
C ALA A 136 1.93 6.92 4.79
N TYR A 137 2.20 7.95 3.99
CA TYR A 137 2.25 9.35 4.42
C TYR A 137 0.96 10.10 4.10
N THR A 138 0.36 9.81 2.95
CA THR A 138 -0.78 10.56 2.41
C THR A 138 -1.81 9.64 1.76
N ASN A 139 -2.99 10.15 1.53
CA ASN A 139 -4.08 9.65 0.72
C ASN A 139 -4.66 8.28 1.12
N VAL A 140 -5.94 8.16 0.97
CA VAL A 140 -6.72 6.93 0.99
C VAL A 140 -7.69 6.98 -0.21
N PRO A 141 -8.15 5.83 -0.76
CA PRO A 141 -7.92 4.48 -0.29
C PRO A 141 -6.49 3.99 -0.57
N ARG A 142 -6.05 3.02 0.23
CA ARG A 142 -4.85 2.22 -0.06
C ARG A 142 -5.13 0.76 0.21
N ILE A 143 -4.72 -0.09 -0.71
CA ILE A 143 -4.93 -1.54 -0.64
C ILE A 143 -3.57 -2.21 -0.76
N TYR A 144 -3.17 -2.90 0.29
CA TYR A 144 -1.97 -3.73 0.34
C TYR A 144 -2.37 -5.19 0.29
N ILE A 145 -1.88 -5.93 -0.70
CA ILE A 145 -2.10 -7.37 -0.82
C ILE A 145 -0.77 -8.06 -0.56
N SER A 146 -0.74 -8.95 0.43
CA SER A 146 0.46 -9.67 0.83
C SER A 146 0.30 -11.18 0.70
N SER A 147 1.41 -11.83 0.35
CA SER A 147 1.56 -13.28 0.35
C SER A 147 1.66 -13.84 1.78
N PRO A 148 1.57 -15.17 1.97
CA PRO A 148 1.61 -15.81 3.29
C PRO A 148 2.89 -15.52 4.10
N ASP A 149 3.99 -15.17 3.46
CA ASP A 149 5.25 -14.75 4.11
C ASP A 149 5.20 -13.31 4.64
N GLY A 150 4.08 -12.58 4.42
CA GLY A 150 3.89 -11.21 4.85
C GLY A 150 4.53 -10.17 3.93
N VAL A 151 5.00 -10.56 2.74
CA VAL A 151 5.56 -9.64 1.74
C VAL A 151 4.45 -9.03 0.89
N VAL A 152 4.45 -7.71 0.74
CA VAL A 152 3.52 -6.98 -0.13
C VAL A 152 3.79 -7.34 -1.58
N ARG A 153 2.81 -7.91 -2.27
CA ARG A 153 2.91 -8.30 -3.68
C ARG A 153 2.20 -7.32 -4.60
N TYR A 154 1.16 -6.65 -4.10
CA TYR A 154 0.42 -5.64 -4.85
C TYR A 154 0.05 -4.47 -3.95
N LEU A 155 0.09 -3.28 -4.51
CA LEU A 155 -0.27 -2.03 -3.87
C LEU A 155 -1.14 -1.21 -4.82
N HIS A 156 -2.31 -0.79 -4.34
CA HIS A 156 -3.18 0.16 -5.04
C HIS A 156 -3.46 1.38 -4.16
N ASP A 157 -3.63 2.50 -4.78
CA ASP A 157 -3.92 3.78 -4.17
C ASP A 157 -5.07 4.52 -4.87
N ASP A 158 -5.29 5.77 -4.50
CA ASP A 158 -6.31 6.64 -5.09
C ASP A 158 -6.11 6.92 -6.60
N LYS A 159 -4.90 6.71 -7.14
CA LYS A 159 -4.60 6.88 -8.57
C LYS A 159 -4.80 5.58 -9.37
N THR A 160 -4.70 4.45 -8.72
CA THR A 160 -4.70 3.11 -9.35
C THR A 160 -5.83 2.23 -8.83
N MET A 161 -7.05 2.78 -8.74
CA MET A 161 -8.21 2.04 -8.21
C MET A 161 -8.47 0.76 -9.02
N PRO A 162 -8.34 -0.43 -8.41
CA PRO A 162 -8.42 -1.70 -9.12
C PRO A 162 -9.87 -2.10 -9.41
N THR A 163 -10.06 -2.92 -10.43
CA THR A 163 -11.33 -3.62 -10.64
C THR A 163 -11.43 -4.84 -9.71
N PHE A 164 -12.64 -5.35 -9.48
CA PHE A 164 -12.84 -6.61 -8.77
C PHE A 164 -12.03 -7.77 -9.39
N SER A 165 -12.08 -7.91 -10.73
CA SER A 165 -11.36 -8.98 -11.43
C SER A 165 -9.85 -8.89 -11.26
N LEU A 166 -9.29 -7.68 -11.20
CA LEU A 166 -7.87 -7.48 -10.94
C LEU A 166 -7.51 -7.90 -9.52
N LEU A 167 -8.25 -7.45 -8.51
CA LEU A 167 -8.03 -7.86 -7.12
C LEU A 167 -8.15 -9.38 -6.95
N GLN A 168 -9.18 -9.98 -7.55
CA GLN A 168 -9.38 -11.42 -7.52
C GLN A 168 -8.19 -12.18 -8.14
N SER A 169 -7.75 -11.80 -9.33
CA SER A 169 -6.62 -12.45 -10.00
C SER A 169 -5.32 -12.33 -9.21
N GLN A 170 -5.09 -11.17 -8.58
CA GLN A 170 -3.93 -10.94 -7.73
C GLN A 170 -3.92 -11.85 -6.48
N ILE A 171 -5.07 -12.02 -5.82
CA ILE A 171 -5.18 -12.91 -4.65
C ILE A 171 -5.00 -14.37 -5.07
N MET A 172 -5.60 -14.78 -6.19
CA MET A 172 -5.45 -16.15 -6.70
C MET A 172 -4.01 -16.47 -7.10
N SER A 173 -3.26 -15.50 -7.62
CA SER A 173 -1.84 -15.69 -7.97
C SER A 173 -0.92 -15.94 -6.76
N LEU A 174 -1.42 -15.75 -5.54
CA LEU A 174 -0.69 -16.00 -4.28
C LEU A 174 -0.98 -17.38 -3.67
N GLU A 175 -1.77 -18.21 -4.36
CA GLU A 175 -2.03 -19.62 -4.01
C GLU A 175 -0.81 -20.44 -4.38
N GLN A 176 0.20 -20.53 -3.51
CA GLN A 176 1.33 -21.47 -3.64
C GLN A 176 1.82 -21.92 -2.29
#